data_35527e8bb467e23feded320a27ac9159
#
_entry.id   35527e8bb467e23feded320a27ac9159
#
_cell.length_a   1.000
_cell.length_b   1.000
_cell.length_c   1.000
_cell.angle_alpha   90.00
_cell.angle_beta   90.00
_cell.angle_gamma   90.00
#
_symmetry.space_group_name_H-M   'P 1'
#
loop_
_entity.id
_entity.type
_entity.pdbx_description
1 polymer ?
#
loop_
_entity_poly.entity_id
_entity_poly.type
_entity_poly.pdbx_seq_one_letter_code
_entity_poly.pdbx_strand_id
1 'polypeptide(L)'
;WSSTVQEIKGSDHVESLVLKNVDTGRETEVKADGLFLFVGMVPQTGLVKDMVDCDKAGYIKVNEKMETNVPGLYAAGDCTQTFLRQVVTSAADGAVAAVASERYVKELEQIQGILGPDSGRTVFLFYNPYSNEEIEKTAQLEQELSGQWKVYRQDVTRQNLLYNSLKLERTVAGAFYDNGKLVEIKQAF
;
A
#
# COMPACT_ATOMS: atom_id res chain seq x y z
N TRP A 1 -16.78 1.45 40.11
CA TRP A 1 -16.11 0.16 39.82
C TRP A 1 -17.17 -0.92 39.61
N SER A 2 -16.80 -1.99 38.90
CA SER A 2 -17.69 -3.13 38.62
C SER A 2 -19.04 -2.73 37.99
N SER A 3 -19.05 -1.72 37.10
CA SER A 3 -20.31 -1.22 36.53
C SER A 3 -20.17 -1.02 35.03
N THR A 4 -21.26 -1.27 34.31
CA THR A 4 -21.41 -0.98 32.85
C THR A 4 -22.48 0.08 32.68
N VAL A 5 -22.35 0.89 31.62
CA VAL A 5 -23.38 1.83 31.20
C VAL A 5 -24.50 1.06 30.51
N GLN A 6 -25.72 1.20 30.99
CA GLN A 6 -26.92 0.58 30.43
C GLN A 6 -27.70 1.56 29.53
N GLU A 7 -27.77 2.82 29.97
CA GLU A 7 -28.54 3.84 29.25
C GLU A 7 -27.86 5.21 29.40
N ILE A 8 -27.94 6.00 28.37
CA ILE A 8 -27.55 7.42 28.35
C ILE A 8 -28.83 8.23 28.26
N LYS A 9 -29.07 9.10 29.24
CA LYS A 9 -30.26 9.95 29.30
C LYS A 9 -29.92 11.40 28.99
N GLY A 10 -30.84 12.08 28.36
CA GLY A 10 -30.76 13.48 27.99
C GLY A 10 -31.61 13.77 26.75
N SER A 11 -31.80 15.04 26.45
CA SER A 11 -32.49 15.50 25.23
C SER A 11 -31.48 16.01 24.17
N ASP A 12 -31.00 17.24 24.37
CA ASP A 12 -30.02 17.87 23.46
C ASP A 12 -28.57 17.62 23.89
N HIS A 13 -28.37 17.17 25.12
CA HIS A 13 -27.05 16.83 25.69
C HIS A 13 -27.20 15.69 26.72
N VAL A 14 -26.09 15.11 27.11
CA VAL A 14 -26.07 14.08 28.19
C VAL A 14 -26.41 14.74 29.52
N GLU A 15 -27.38 14.21 30.21
CA GLU A 15 -27.84 14.70 31.55
C GLU A 15 -27.52 13.68 32.67
N SER A 16 -27.66 12.38 32.37
CA SER A 16 -27.33 11.32 33.28
C SER A 16 -27.04 10.00 32.59
N LEU A 17 -26.42 9.08 33.33
CA LEU A 17 -26.12 7.71 32.93
C LEU A 17 -26.78 6.74 33.88
N VAL A 18 -27.42 5.71 33.35
CA VAL A 18 -27.82 4.54 34.14
C VAL A 18 -26.69 3.51 34.14
N LEU A 19 -26.12 3.27 35.32
CA LEU A 19 -25.04 2.31 35.51
C LEU A 19 -25.61 1.05 36.15
N LYS A 20 -25.23 -0.14 35.64
CA LYS A 20 -25.54 -1.43 36.25
C LYS A 20 -24.27 -2.03 36.84
N ASN A 21 -24.31 -2.29 38.10
CA ASN A 21 -23.25 -3.01 38.80
C ASN A 21 -23.26 -4.49 38.37
N VAL A 22 -22.13 -4.99 37.88
CA VAL A 22 -22.02 -6.35 37.31
C VAL A 22 -22.03 -7.45 38.38
N ASP A 23 -21.64 -7.12 39.62
CA ASP A 23 -21.59 -8.10 40.72
C ASP A 23 -22.95 -8.25 41.39
N THR A 24 -23.69 -7.15 41.56
CA THR A 24 -24.96 -7.11 42.31
C THR A 24 -26.19 -7.00 41.42
N GLY A 25 -26.04 -6.64 40.15
CA GLY A 25 -27.13 -6.36 39.23
C GLY A 25 -27.89 -5.05 39.53
N ARG A 26 -27.48 -4.28 40.54
CA ARG A 26 -28.15 -3.05 40.96
C ARG A 26 -27.92 -1.94 39.91
N GLU A 27 -29.01 -1.24 39.58
CA GLU A 27 -28.94 -0.06 38.71
C GLU A 27 -28.89 1.22 39.55
N THR A 28 -28.11 2.19 39.11
CA THR A 28 -27.94 3.48 39.77
C THR A 28 -27.82 4.56 38.68
N GLU A 29 -28.59 5.62 38.83
CA GLU A 29 -28.50 6.78 37.94
C GLU A 29 -27.49 7.79 38.49
N VAL A 30 -26.58 8.26 37.64
CA VAL A 30 -25.51 9.20 37.97
C VAL A 30 -25.60 10.39 37.02
N LYS A 31 -25.57 11.61 37.51
CA LYS A 31 -25.51 12.84 36.72
C LYS A 31 -24.15 12.91 36.01
N ALA A 32 -24.18 13.25 34.70
CA ALA A 32 -22.99 13.41 33.91
C ALA A 32 -23.28 14.36 32.73
N ASP A 33 -22.33 15.22 32.40
CA ASP A 33 -22.43 16.16 31.28
C ASP A 33 -21.88 15.56 29.96
N GLY A 34 -21.30 14.37 30.02
CA GLY A 34 -20.75 13.68 28.87
C GLY A 34 -20.25 12.27 29.20
N LEU A 35 -20.12 11.44 28.17
CA LEU A 35 -19.58 10.10 28.26
C LEU A 35 -18.49 9.90 27.20
N PHE A 36 -17.30 9.52 27.63
CA PHE A 36 -16.18 9.17 26.74
C PHE A 36 -15.95 7.66 26.77
N LEU A 37 -15.98 7.03 25.59
CA LEU A 37 -15.79 5.60 25.43
C LEU A 37 -14.38 5.29 24.90
N PHE A 38 -13.55 4.64 25.71
CA PHE A 38 -12.19 4.21 25.37
C PHE A 38 -12.00 2.71 25.63
N VAL A 39 -12.87 1.90 25.04
CA VAL A 39 -12.94 0.45 25.27
C VAL A 39 -12.23 -0.38 24.22
N GLY A 40 -11.48 0.27 23.35
CA GLY A 40 -10.77 -0.33 22.22
C GLY A 40 -11.21 0.25 20.89
N MET A 41 -10.52 -0.16 19.83
CA MET A 41 -10.77 0.27 18.46
C MET A 41 -11.00 -0.94 17.56
N VAL A 42 -11.98 -0.83 16.66
CA VAL A 42 -12.26 -1.83 15.63
C VAL A 42 -12.09 -1.15 14.27
N PRO A 43 -11.18 -1.62 13.43
CA PRO A 43 -10.95 -1.00 12.11
C PRO A 43 -12.16 -1.20 11.20
N GLN A 44 -12.60 -0.14 10.55
CA GLN A 44 -13.73 -0.17 9.61
C GLN A 44 -13.24 -0.54 8.20
N THR A 45 -12.73 -1.74 8.04
CA THR A 45 -12.11 -2.24 6.80
C THR A 45 -13.05 -3.11 5.96
N GLY A 46 -14.32 -3.23 6.34
CA GLY A 46 -15.31 -4.10 5.70
C GLY A 46 -15.44 -3.94 4.19
N LEU A 47 -15.19 -2.72 3.66
CA LEU A 47 -15.25 -2.44 2.23
C LEU A 47 -14.19 -3.19 1.41
N VAL A 48 -13.00 -3.39 1.99
CA VAL A 48 -11.82 -3.90 1.26
C VAL A 48 -11.20 -5.15 1.87
N LYS A 49 -11.70 -5.65 3.01
CA LYS A 49 -11.12 -6.78 3.76
C LYS A 49 -10.94 -8.06 2.94
N ASP A 50 -11.78 -8.27 1.94
CA ASP A 50 -11.72 -9.47 1.08
C ASP A 50 -10.80 -9.27 -0.14
N MET A 51 -10.26 -8.05 -0.32
CA MET A 51 -9.36 -7.69 -1.43
C MET A 51 -7.91 -7.55 -0.97
N VAL A 52 -7.70 -7.14 0.29
CA VAL A 52 -6.37 -6.83 0.83
C VAL A 52 -6.01 -7.72 2.01
N ASP A 53 -4.72 -7.89 2.24
CA ASP A 53 -4.23 -8.60 3.42
C ASP A 53 -4.49 -7.78 4.68
N CYS A 54 -5.17 -8.40 5.65
CA CYS A 54 -5.37 -7.84 6.97
C CYS A 54 -4.67 -8.67 8.05
N ASP A 55 -4.43 -8.07 9.21
CA ASP A 55 -4.01 -8.79 10.39
C ASP A 55 -5.20 -9.50 11.10
N LYS A 56 -4.93 -10.20 12.21
CA LYS A 56 -5.95 -10.93 12.97
C LYS A 56 -7.03 -10.01 13.59
N ALA A 57 -6.72 -8.73 13.77
CA ALA A 57 -7.63 -7.73 14.32
C ALA A 57 -8.41 -6.97 13.22
N GLY A 58 -8.13 -7.24 11.94
CA GLY A 58 -8.78 -6.64 10.79
C GLY A 58 -8.12 -5.37 10.27
N TYR A 59 -6.92 -5.00 10.75
CA TYR A 59 -6.17 -3.86 10.23
C TYR A 59 -5.46 -4.22 8.91
N ILE A 60 -5.50 -3.30 7.94
CA ILE A 60 -4.86 -3.50 6.63
C ILE A 60 -3.34 -3.51 6.79
N LYS A 61 -2.69 -4.51 6.20
CA LYS A 61 -1.23 -4.59 6.14
C LYS A 61 -0.73 -3.72 5.01
N VAL A 62 0.25 -2.86 5.32
CA VAL A 62 0.92 -2.00 4.35
C VAL A 62 2.44 -2.05 4.56
N ASN A 63 3.18 -1.71 3.51
CA ASN A 63 4.62 -1.50 3.61
C ASN A 63 4.96 -0.04 4.00
N GLU A 64 6.25 0.31 4.00
CA GLU A 64 6.74 1.66 4.33
C GLU A 64 6.23 2.76 3.39
N LYS A 65 5.71 2.40 2.21
CA LYS A 65 5.12 3.31 1.22
C LYS A 65 3.59 3.33 1.28
N MET A 66 2.99 2.74 2.31
CA MET A 66 1.55 2.58 2.45
C MET A 66 0.88 1.75 1.33
N GLU A 67 1.66 0.94 0.61
CA GLU A 67 1.18 0.03 -0.42
C GLU A 67 0.59 -1.22 0.24
N THR A 68 -0.59 -1.66 -0.23
CA THR A 68 -1.17 -2.95 0.14
C THR A 68 -0.57 -4.08 -0.72
N ASN A 69 -1.01 -5.32 -0.51
CA ASN A 69 -0.70 -6.44 -1.39
C ASN A 69 -1.35 -6.33 -2.78
N VAL A 70 -2.27 -5.40 -2.98
CA VAL A 70 -2.95 -5.14 -4.27
C VAL A 70 -2.29 -3.96 -4.97
N PRO A 71 -1.63 -4.14 -6.14
CA PRO A 71 -0.98 -3.07 -6.86
C PRO A 71 -1.92 -1.90 -7.17
N GLY A 72 -1.49 -0.67 -6.86
CA GLY A 72 -2.26 0.55 -7.06
C GLY A 72 -3.28 0.84 -5.96
N LEU A 73 -3.43 -0.02 -4.96
CA LEU A 73 -4.27 0.20 -3.79
C LEU A 73 -3.41 0.51 -2.56
N TYR A 74 -3.67 1.66 -1.95
CA TYR A 74 -2.96 2.18 -0.79
C TYR A 74 -3.90 2.27 0.40
N ALA A 75 -3.37 2.14 1.61
CA ALA A 75 -4.11 2.38 2.83
C ALA A 75 -3.27 3.21 3.80
N ALA A 76 -3.89 4.15 4.50
CA ALA A 76 -3.21 5.07 5.41
C ALA A 76 -4.04 5.33 6.67
N GLY A 77 -3.36 5.65 7.78
CA GLY A 77 -3.99 6.03 9.03
C GLY A 77 -4.50 4.86 9.86
N ASP A 78 -5.49 5.13 10.69
CA ASP A 78 -5.96 4.26 11.78
C ASP A 78 -6.50 2.89 11.32
N CYS A 79 -6.86 2.75 10.05
CA CYS A 79 -7.30 1.46 9.50
C CYS A 79 -6.14 0.51 9.18
N THR A 80 -4.89 0.99 9.23
CA THR A 80 -3.69 0.20 8.94
C THR A 80 -3.08 -0.44 10.18
N GLN A 81 -2.21 -1.42 9.96
CA GLN A 81 -1.40 -2.02 11.02
C GLN A 81 -0.33 -1.02 11.50
N THR A 82 -0.71 -0.13 12.41
CA THR A 82 0.17 0.90 12.99
C THR A 82 0.26 0.78 14.50
N PHE A 83 1.40 1.18 15.08
CA PHE A 83 1.62 1.20 16.52
C PHE A 83 0.89 2.37 17.20
N LEU A 84 0.87 3.55 16.59
CA LEU A 84 0.30 4.77 17.15
C LEU A 84 -0.82 5.30 16.27
N ARG A 85 -2.01 5.45 16.85
CA ARG A 85 -3.21 5.99 16.20
C ARG A 85 -3.47 7.39 16.71
N GLN A 86 -3.02 8.37 15.96
CA GLN A 86 -3.17 9.81 16.21
C GLN A 86 -3.37 10.56 14.89
N VAL A 87 -4.03 11.70 14.93
CA VAL A 87 -4.27 12.52 13.74
C VAL A 87 -2.96 12.84 12.99
N VAL A 88 -1.89 13.15 13.72
CA VAL A 88 -0.59 13.47 13.12
C VAL A 88 0.03 12.28 12.39
N THR A 89 -0.06 11.06 12.94
CA THR A 89 0.46 9.85 12.27
C THR A 89 -0.39 9.49 11.06
N SER A 90 -1.71 9.59 11.17
CA SER A 90 -2.62 9.36 10.04
C SER A 90 -2.41 10.34 8.90
N ALA A 91 -2.14 11.62 9.21
CA ALA A 91 -1.81 12.64 8.21
C ALA A 91 -0.45 12.35 7.53
N ALA A 92 0.55 11.91 8.30
CA ALA A 92 1.85 11.52 7.76
C ALA A 92 1.75 10.31 6.83
N ASP A 93 1.01 9.27 7.23
CA ASP A 93 0.73 8.09 6.39
C ASP A 93 0.05 8.50 5.09
N GLY A 94 -0.94 9.41 5.16
CA GLY A 94 -1.63 9.95 3.99
C GLY A 94 -0.69 10.68 3.02
N ALA A 95 0.27 11.45 3.55
CA ALA A 95 1.27 12.13 2.72
C ALA A 95 2.21 11.12 2.02
N VAL A 96 2.63 10.07 2.73
CA VAL A 96 3.43 8.98 2.15
C VAL A 96 2.65 8.26 1.05
N ALA A 97 1.41 7.87 1.32
CA ALA A 97 0.54 7.20 0.35
C ALA A 97 0.31 8.06 -0.91
N ALA A 98 0.10 9.38 -0.76
CA ALA A 98 -0.09 10.29 -1.88
C ALA A 98 1.14 10.36 -2.80
N VAL A 99 2.34 10.50 -2.23
CA VAL A 99 3.58 10.51 -3.01
C VAL A 99 3.86 9.17 -3.68
N ALA A 100 3.60 8.06 -2.97
CA ALA A 100 3.79 6.72 -3.52
C ALA A 100 2.81 6.44 -4.68
N SER A 101 1.54 6.80 -4.53
CA SER A 101 0.53 6.64 -5.58
C SER A 101 0.80 7.51 -6.81
N GLU A 102 1.27 8.76 -6.62
CA GLU A 102 1.68 9.62 -7.74
C GLU A 102 2.81 8.98 -8.56
N ARG A 103 3.83 8.43 -7.87
CA ARG A 103 4.95 7.75 -8.54
C ARG A 103 4.47 6.51 -9.30
N TYR A 104 3.59 5.73 -8.69
CA TYR A 104 2.97 4.56 -9.32
C TYR A 104 2.26 4.93 -10.63
N VAL A 105 1.41 5.96 -10.60
CA VAL A 105 0.66 6.42 -11.78
C VAL A 105 1.61 6.90 -12.87
N LYS A 106 2.63 7.71 -12.52
CA LYS A 106 3.62 8.19 -13.50
C LYS A 106 4.41 7.05 -14.15
N GLU A 107 4.84 6.05 -13.36
CA GLU A 107 5.54 4.89 -13.90
C GLU A 107 4.63 4.06 -14.82
N LEU A 108 3.36 3.88 -14.43
CA LEU A 108 2.37 3.16 -15.24
C LEU A 108 2.12 3.86 -16.58
N GLU A 109 1.92 5.19 -16.58
CA GLU A 109 1.74 6.00 -17.78
C GLU A 109 2.97 5.92 -18.69
N GLN A 110 4.18 5.98 -18.13
CA GLN A 110 5.42 5.85 -18.87
C GLN A 110 5.54 4.48 -19.55
N ILE A 111 5.25 3.40 -18.82
CA ILE A 111 5.28 2.03 -19.38
C ILE A 111 4.23 1.88 -20.49
N GLN A 112 3.01 2.37 -20.27
CA GLN A 112 1.93 2.32 -21.26
C GLN A 112 2.27 3.14 -22.51
N GLY A 113 2.91 4.31 -22.36
CA GLY A 113 3.39 5.13 -23.47
C GLY A 113 4.48 4.44 -24.30
N ILE A 114 5.30 3.59 -23.67
CA ILE A 114 6.35 2.81 -24.34
C ILE A 114 5.77 1.56 -25.02
N LEU A 115 4.84 0.87 -24.37
CA LEU A 115 4.27 -0.42 -24.80
C LEU A 115 2.94 -0.27 -25.55
N GLY A 116 2.88 0.62 -26.53
CA GLY A 116 1.72 0.77 -27.41
C GLY A 116 1.62 -0.36 -28.46
N PRO A 117 0.46 -0.47 -29.16
CA PRO A 117 0.24 -1.49 -30.20
C PRO A 117 1.21 -1.37 -31.40
N ASP A 118 1.79 -0.18 -31.61
CA ASP A 118 2.76 0.11 -32.66
C ASP A 118 4.17 0.35 -32.12
N SER A 119 4.46 -0.11 -30.90
CA SER A 119 5.76 0.14 -30.25
C SER A 119 6.92 -0.59 -30.92
N GLY A 120 6.64 -1.62 -31.70
CA GLY A 120 7.64 -2.49 -32.29
C GLY A 120 8.35 -3.35 -31.25
N ARG A 121 9.57 -3.76 -31.55
CA ARG A 121 10.38 -4.57 -30.64
C ARG A 121 11.00 -3.71 -29.55
N THR A 122 10.59 -3.93 -28.31
CA THR A 122 11.00 -3.13 -27.14
C THR A 122 11.53 -4.05 -26.05
N VAL A 123 12.61 -3.66 -25.38
CA VAL A 123 13.15 -4.38 -24.24
C VAL A 123 13.37 -3.44 -23.06
N PHE A 124 12.93 -3.87 -21.88
CA PHE A 124 13.29 -3.24 -20.61
C PHE A 124 14.42 -4.04 -19.99
N LEU A 125 15.54 -3.37 -19.73
CA LEU A 125 16.69 -3.92 -19.01
C LEU A 125 16.69 -3.38 -17.58
N PHE A 126 16.52 -4.26 -16.63
CA PHE A 126 16.48 -3.93 -15.20
C PHE A 126 17.88 -4.00 -14.60
N TYR A 127 18.19 -3.10 -13.68
CA TYR A 127 19.48 -3.06 -12.98
C TYR A 127 19.38 -2.32 -11.63
N ASN A 128 20.30 -2.63 -10.74
CA ASN A 128 20.51 -1.89 -9.50
C ASN A 128 21.57 -0.81 -9.73
N PRO A 129 21.24 0.49 -9.60
CA PRO A 129 22.18 1.59 -9.83
C PRO A 129 23.31 1.70 -8.79
N TYR A 130 23.23 0.93 -7.69
CA TYR A 130 24.28 0.86 -6.69
C TYR A 130 25.31 -0.26 -6.94
N SER A 131 25.14 -1.04 -8.01
CA SER A 131 26.06 -2.08 -8.45
C SER A 131 26.76 -1.66 -9.73
N ASN A 132 28.07 -1.35 -9.67
CA ASN A 132 28.87 -1.02 -10.85
C ASN A 132 28.88 -2.15 -11.86
N GLU A 133 28.96 -3.39 -11.41
CA GLU A 133 28.90 -4.59 -12.26
C GLU A 133 27.61 -4.64 -13.08
N GLU A 134 26.45 -4.39 -12.44
CA GLU A 134 25.16 -4.41 -13.12
C GLU A 134 25.00 -3.23 -14.08
N ILE A 135 25.53 -2.05 -13.74
CA ILE A 135 25.56 -0.89 -14.64
C ILE A 135 26.34 -1.19 -15.90
N GLU A 136 27.57 -1.74 -15.79
CA GLU A 136 28.41 -2.08 -16.91
C GLU A 136 27.78 -3.18 -17.77
N LYS A 137 27.29 -4.24 -17.13
CA LYS A 137 26.61 -5.33 -17.80
C LYS A 137 25.38 -4.89 -18.59
N THR A 138 24.55 -4.04 -17.98
CA THR A 138 23.36 -3.52 -18.65
C THR A 138 23.73 -2.60 -19.82
N ALA A 139 24.81 -1.82 -19.70
CA ALA A 139 25.30 -1.00 -20.79
C ALA A 139 25.82 -1.83 -21.98
N GLN A 140 26.48 -2.95 -21.73
CA GLN A 140 26.91 -3.89 -22.78
C GLN A 140 25.70 -4.51 -23.49
N LEU A 141 24.71 -4.98 -22.73
CA LEU A 141 23.46 -5.53 -23.28
C LEU A 141 22.69 -4.51 -24.13
N GLU A 142 22.66 -3.25 -23.69
CA GLU A 142 22.06 -2.16 -24.48
C GLU A 142 22.74 -2.00 -25.83
N GLN A 143 24.09 -2.04 -25.89
CA GLN A 143 24.83 -1.97 -27.15
C GLN A 143 24.54 -3.18 -28.06
N GLU A 144 24.48 -4.38 -27.49
CA GLU A 144 24.20 -5.61 -28.25
C GLU A 144 22.78 -5.63 -28.82
N LEU A 145 21.82 -5.11 -28.09
CA LEU A 145 20.40 -5.18 -28.44
C LEU A 145 19.91 -3.99 -29.27
N SER A 146 20.57 -2.83 -29.19
CA SER A 146 20.10 -1.58 -29.80
C SER A 146 19.93 -1.63 -31.34
N GLY A 147 20.57 -2.58 -32.00
CA GLY A 147 20.39 -2.80 -33.46
C GLY A 147 19.06 -3.47 -33.85
N GLN A 148 18.39 -4.14 -32.90
CA GLN A 148 17.17 -4.94 -33.13
C GLN A 148 16.01 -4.53 -32.26
N TRP A 149 16.27 -3.88 -31.12
CA TRP A 149 15.32 -3.55 -30.08
C TRP A 149 15.42 -2.08 -29.68
N LYS A 150 14.28 -1.48 -29.33
CA LYS A 150 14.26 -0.22 -28.59
C LYS A 150 14.55 -0.55 -27.13
N VAL A 151 15.70 -0.13 -26.63
CA VAL A 151 16.17 -0.51 -25.30
C VAL A 151 15.83 0.59 -24.28
N TYR A 152 15.21 0.21 -23.17
CA TYR A 152 14.92 1.06 -22.04
C TYR A 152 15.55 0.46 -20.78
N ARG A 153 16.44 1.22 -20.12
CA ARG A 153 17.04 0.82 -18.86
C ARG A 153 16.15 1.26 -17.70
N GLN A 154 15.89 0.35 -16.77
CA GLN A 154 15.07 0.62 -15.59
C GLN A 154 15.83 0.37 -14.30
N ASP A 155 15.91 1.41 -13.47
CA ASP A 155 16.42 1.38 -12.11
C ASP A 155 15.37 0.73 -11.19
N VAL A 156 15.65 -0.50 -10.74
CA VAL A 156 14.72 -1.28 -9.89
C VAL A 156 14.49 -0.66 -8.52
N THR A 157 15.32 0.30 -8.10
CA THR A 157 15.15 0.97 -6.81
C THR A 157 14.14 2.12 -6.84
N ARG A 158 13.85 2.64 -8.04
CA ARG A 158 12.94 3.78 -8.26
C ARG A 158 11.75 3.44 -9.14
N GLN A 159 11.95 2.63 -10.17
CA GLN A 159 10.99 2.24 -11.19
C GLN A 159 10.83 0.72 -11.13
N ASN A 160 10.03 0.24 -10.20
CA ASN A 160 9.93 -1.19 -9.92
C ASN A 160 8.56 -1.81 -10.23
N LEU A 161 7.63 -1.03 -10.79
CA LEU A 161 6.29 -1.51 -11.11
C LEU A 161 6.32 -2.69 -12.07
N LEU A 162 7.00 -2.52 -13.21
CA LEU A 162 7.13 -3.57 -14.22
C LEU A 162 7.94 -4.76 -13.67
N TYR A 163 9.04 -4.48 -12.98
CA TYR A 163 9.89 -5.49 -12.33
C TYR A 163 9.08 -6.39 -11.38
N ASN A 164 8.29 -5.78 -10.50
CA ASN A 164 7.45 -6.49 -9.54
C ASN A 164 6.28 -7.23 -10.21
N SER A 165 5.64 -6.62 -11.22
CA SER A 165 4.53 -7.25 -11.95
C SER A 165 4.96 -8.51 -12.69
N LEU A 166 6.20 -8.56 -13.18
CA LEU A 166 6.80 -9.71 -13.85
C LEU A 166 7.40 -10.73 -12.85
N LYS A 167 7.36 -10.45 -11.54
CA LYS A 167 7.90 -11.30 -10.47
C LYS A 167 9.35 -11.71 -10.72
N LEU A 168 10.19 -10.74 -11.10
CA LEU A 168 11.60 -10.98 -11.38
C LEU A 168 12.35 -11.20 -10.06
N GLU A 169 13.23 -12.20 -10.04
CA GLU A 169 14.02 -12.57 -8.85
C GLU A 169 15.42 -11.97 -8.86
N ARG A 170 15.92 -11.62 -10.06
CA ARG A 170 17.28 -11.07 -10.26
C ARG A 170 17.20 -9.64 -10.76
N THR A 171 18.06 -8.80 -10.22
CA THR A 171 18.12 -7.36 -10.61
C THR A 171 18.56 -7.18 -12.06
N VAL A 172 19.51 -7.97 -12.55
CA VAL A 172 19.86 -7.96 -13.99
C VAL A 172 18.93 -8.91 -14.72
N ALA A 173 17.92 -8.33 -15.35
CA ALA A 173 16.93 -9.06 -16.13
C ALA A 173 16.51 -8.24 -17.36
N GLY A 174 15.94 -8.93 -18.35
CA GLY A 174 15.37 -8.30 -19.55
C GLY A 174 13.95 -8.79 -19.79
N ALA A 175 13.02 -7.86 -20.01
CA ALA A 175 11.67 -8.16 -20.46
C ALA A 175 11.49 -7.66 -21.89
N PHE A 176 11.23 -8.58 -22.81
CA PHE A 176 11.17 -8.36 -24.25
C PHE A 176 9.72 -8.31 -24.71
N TYR A 177 9.38 -7.28 -25.46
CA TYR A 177 8.02 -7.04 -25.96
C TYR A 177 8.04 -6.87 -27.49
N ASP A 178 7.01 -7.37 -28.14
CA ASP A 178 6.73 -7.10 -29.54
C ASP A 178 5.33 -6.48 -29.65
N ASN A 179 5.26 -5.23 -30.15
CA ASN A 179 4.02 -4.47 -30.25
C ASN A 179 3.18 -4.51 -28.95
N GLY A 180 3.83 -4.23 -27.81
CA GLY A 180 3.23 -4.17 -26.49
C GLY A 180 2.93 -5.53 -25.85
N LYS A 181 3.20 -6.65 -26.51
CA LYS A 181 3.01 -7.99 -25.94
C LYS A 181 4.32 -8.56 -25.44
N LEU A 182 4.32 -9.05 -24.20
CA LEU A 182 5.48 -9.74 -23.62
C LEU A 182 5.77 -11.02 -24.39
N VAL A 183 6.99 -11.17 -24.93
CA VAL A 183 7.42 -12.33 -25.71
C VAL A 183 8.46 -13.18 -24.99
N GLU A 184 9.31 -12.58 -24.16
CA GLU A 184 10.37 -13.28 -23.46
C GLU A 184 10.78 -12.55 -22.18
N ILE A 185 11.18 -13.31 -21.13
CA ILE A 185 11.86 -12.82 -19.95
C ILE A 185 13.20 -13.55 -19.82
N LYS A 186 14.29 -12.80 -19.71
CA LYS A 186 15.63 -13.33 -19.38
C LYS A 186 16.07 -12.84 -18.02
N GLN A 187 16.40 -13.75 -17.12
CA GLN A 187 16.89 -13.43 -15.77
C GLN A 187 18.38 -13.81 -15.57
N ALA A 188 19.04 -14.26 -16.61
CA ALA A 188 20.47 -14.52 -16.64
C ALA A 188 21.02 -14.03 -17.97
N PHE A 189 21.95 -13.11 -17.87
CA PHE A 189 22.77 -12.64 -19.00
C PHE A 189 24.25 -12.94 -18.67
#